data_5dd0958d0217a30249e7bd536b8d5da2
#
_entry.id   5dd0958d0217a30249e7bd536b8d5da2
#
_cell.length_a   1.000
_cell.length_b   1.000
_cell.length_c   1.000
_cell.angle_alpha   90.00
_cell.angle_beta   90.00
_cell.angle_gamma   90.00
#
_symmetry.space_group_name_H-M   'P 1'
#
loop_
_entity.id
_entity.type
_entity.pdbx_description
1 polymer ?
#
loop_
_entity_poly.entity_id
_entity_poly.type
_entity_poly.pdbx_seq_one_letter_code
_entity_poly.pdbx_strand_id
1 'polypeptide(L)'
;MGDRKAIFITGGGSGIGRAIAHLFGQRGWFVGVGDIDTAGMDQTLSAIGNGYTYAHKFDVRDRAAWDTALEAFATAAGGRIDVVANNAGIPLGGSLSENSTEEIDRCIDINLKGVLYGAQAALPWLEKTAPGSCLLNTASAAGIYGTSGASVYSATKFGVRGATEALDAEWAELGVRVRSLCPGFIDTPLLEHAPNQQSNEAIRDRVRAAGLEITPVEQVAEAAWAAVHGERLHTLVGQTARRLAFGARWMPGRVRRMARATARPLGQ
;
A
#
# COMPACT_ATOMS: atom_id res chain seq x y z
N MET A 1 22.71 13.89 14.18
CA MET A 1 21.77 13.11 13.34
C MET A 1 21.08 11.96 14.09
N GLY A 2 21.51 11.57 15.30
CA GLY A 2 21.15 10.31 15.97
C GLY A 2 19.70 10.07 16.43
N ASP A 3 18.85 11.08 16.60
CA ASP A 3 17.51 10.90 17.21
C ASP A 3 16.32 11.08 16.26
N ARG A 4 16.57 11.42 15.00
CA ARG A 4 15.50 11.63 14.03
C ARG A 4 14.94 10.29 13.55
N LYS A 5 13.65 10.05 13.75
CA LYS A 5 12.97 8.85 13.25
C LYS A 5 12.99 8.80 11.71
N ALA A 6 13.08 7.60 11.17
CA ALA A 6 13.24 7.37 9.74
C ALA A 6 12.16 6.43 9.20
N ILE A 7 11.60 6.77 8.04
CA ILE A 7 10.62 5.96 7.31
C ILE A 7 11.09 5.70 5.88
N PHE A 8 11.03 4.45 5.43
CA PHE A 8 11.23 4.07 4.02
C PHE A 8 9.92 3.64 3.38
N ILE A 9 9.58 4.20 2.21
CA ILE A 9 8.28 4.06 1.56
C ILE A 9 8.48 3.57 0.14
N THR A 10 7.91 2.41 -0.24
CA THR A 10 7.89 1.97 -1.63
C THR A 10 6.69 2.52 -2.40
N GLY A 11 6.85 2.71 -3.72
CA GLY A 11 5.85 3.43 -4.51
C GLY A 11 5.76 4.90 -4.12
N GLY A 12 6.90 5.47 -3.69
CA GLY A 12 6.97 6.85 -3.17
C GLY A 12 6.97 7.92 -4.26
N GLY A 13 7.05 7.55 -5.53
CA GLY A 13 7.02 8.47 -6.66
C GLY A 13 5.66 9.11 -6.93
N SER A 14 4.55 8.57 -6.39
CA SER A 14 3.21 9.09 -6.66
C SER A 14 2.18 8.70 -5.60
N GLY A 15 0.97 9.18 -5.73
CA GLY A 15 -0.24 8.74 -5.03
C GLY A 15 -0.09 8.65 -3.52
N ILE A 16 -0.49 7.51 -2.94
CA ILE A 16 -0.49 7.26 -1.50
C ILE A 16 0.93 7.35 -0.92
N GLY A 17 1.93 6.76 -1.59
CA GLY A 17 3.32 6.78 -1.12
C GLY A 17 3.87 8.20 -1.02
N ARG A 18 3.61 9.04 -2.03
CA ARG A 18 3.94 10.48 -2.01
C ARG A 18 3.28 11.22 -0.86
N ALA A 19 1.98 11.00 -0.65
CA ALA A 19 1.24 11.66 0.42
C ALA A 19 1.77 11.27 1.82
N ILE A 20 2.09 10.00 2.03
CA ILE A 20 2.74 9.53 3.26
C ILE A 20 4.11 10.20 3.43
N ALA A 21 4.94 10.23 2.37
CA ALA A 21 6.24 10.87 2.39
C ALA A 21 6.17 12.34 2.81
N HIS A 22 5.25 13.10 2.21
CA HIS A 22 5.04 14.51 2.54
C HIS A 22 4.64 14.70 4.01
N LEU A 23 3.67 13.92 4.50
CA LEU A 23 3.19 14.04 5.88
C LEU A 23 4.28 13.72 6.91
N PHE A 24 5.02 12.61 6.71
CA PHE A 24 6.10 12.25 7.62
C PHE A 24 7.25 13.25 7.56
N GLY A 25 7.60 13.77 6.37
CA GLY A 25 8.57 14.84 6.21
C GLY A 25 8.18 16.14 6.93
N GLN A 26 6.91 16.57 6.79
CA GLN A 26 6.36 17.72 7.53
C GLN A 26 6.40 17.53 9.06
N ARG A 27 6.29 16.28 9.52
CA ARG A 27 6.40 15.91 10.95
C ARG A 27 7.83 15.66 11.41
N GLY A 28 8.80 16.04 10.59
CA GLY A 28 10.21 16.08 10.95
C GLY A 28 10.95 14.75 10.85
N TRP A 29 10.39 13.72 10.21
CA TRP A 29 11.06 12.45 9.99
C TRP A 29 12.09 12.52 8.84
N PHE A 30 13.08 11.64 8.88
CA PHE A 30 13.91 11.35 7.71
C PHE A 30 13.12 10.43 6.76
N VAL A 31 12.91 10.86 5.52
CA VAL A 31 12.04 10.17 4.57
C VAL A 31 12.85 9.58 3.43
N GLY A 32 12.81 8.25 3.31
CA GLY A 32 13.29 7.53 2.14
C GLY A 32 12.13 7.12 1.24
N VAL A 33 12.30 7.25 -0.06
CA VAL A 33 11.38 6.72 -1.04
C VAL A 33 12.08 5.77 -2.01
N GLY A 34 11.43 4.63 -2.28
CA GLY A 34 11.83 3.65 -3.26
C GLY A 34 10.79 3.55 -4.37
N ASP A 35 11.21 3.63 -5.63
CA ASP A 35 10.32 3.52 -6.79
C ASP A 35 11.13 3.14 -8.04
N ILE A 36 10.44 2.69 -9.08
CA ILE A 36 11.02 2.57 -10.44
C ILE A 36 10.98 3.92 -11.17
N ASP A 37 10.11 4.85 -10.77
CA ASP A 37 9.94 6.20 -11.33
C ASP A 37 10.82 7.21 -10.59
N THR A 38 12.00 7.45 -11.14
CA THR A 38 12.97 8.42 -10.61
C THR A 38 12.42 9.85 -10.59
N ALA A 39 11.77 10.27 -11.67
CA ALA A 39 11.24 11.63 -11.78
C ALA A 39 10.13 11.89 -10.76
N GLY A 40 9.26 10.89 -10.53
CA GLY A 40 8.24 10.93 -9.48
C GLY A 40 8.85 11.01 -8.08
N MET A 41 9.93 10.29 -7.80
CA MET A 41 10.65 10.38 -6.53
C MET A 41 11.25 11.77 -6.31
N ASP A 42 11.91 12.34 -7.33
CA ASP A 42 12.51 13.67 -7.26
C ASP A 42 11.45 14.75 -6.96
N GLN A 43 10.28 14.67 -7.60
CA GLN A 43 9.15 15.55 -7.31
C GLN A 43 8.68 15.43 -5.86
N THR A 44 8.56 14.18 -5.36
CA THR A 44 8.13 13.91 -3.99
C THR A 44 9.09 14.51 -2.98
N LEU A 45 10.38 14.29 -3.15
CA LEU A 45 11.40 14.73 -2.19
C LEU A 45 11.65 16.24 -2.24
N SER A 46 11.60 16.85 -3.43
CA SER A 46 11.74 18.29 -3.59
C SER A 46 10.63 19.06 -2.85
N ALA A 47 9.41 18.52 -2.83
CA ALA A 47 8.28 19.13 -2.12
C ALA A 47 8.39 19.04 -0.59
N ILE A 48 9.17 18.08 -0.04
CA ILE A 48 9.43 17.98 1.40
C ILE A 48 10.38 19.10 1.86
N GLY A 49 11.39 19.43 1.08
CA GLY A 49 12.23 20.65 1.21
C GLY A 49 13.07 20.78 2.48
N ASN A 50 13.12 19.78 3.35
CA ASN A 50 13.79 19.88 4.67
C ASN A 50 15.22 19.29 4.71
N GLY A 51 15.72 18.77 3.59
CA GLY A 51 17.06 18.18 3.47
C GLY A 51 17.24 16.80 4.13
N TYR A 52 16.20 16.24 4.74
CA TYR A 52 16.21 14.93 5.39
C TYR A 52 15.47 13.90 4.54
N THR A 53 15.95 13.71 3.32
CA THR A 53 15.30 12.88 2.30
C THR A 53 16.32 11.99 1.59
N TYR A 54 15.83 10.86 1.06
CA TYR A 54 16.62 9.89 0.31
C TYR A 54 15.78 9.22 -0.78
N ALA A 55 16.33 9.01 -1.96
CA ALA A 55 15.70 8.27 -3.04
C ALA A 55 16.52 7.03 -3.41
N HIS A 56 15.86 5.91 -3.66
CA HIS A 56 16.50 4.71 -4.18
C HIS A 56 15.66 4.10 -5.30
N LYS A 57 16.21 4.05 -6.52
CA LYS A 57 15.55 3.42 -7.65
C LYS A 57 15.70 1.91 -7.53
N PHE A 58 14.59 1.17 -7.36
CA PHE A 58 14.59 -0.29 -7.41
C PHE A 58 13.19 -0.84 -7.71
N ASP A 59 13.15 -2.10 -8.10
CA ASP A 59 11.92 -2.85 -8.33
C ASP A 59 11.64 -3.74 -7.10
N VAL A 60 10.47 -3.61 -6.50
CA VAL A 60 10.05 -4.40 -5.32
C VAL A 60 9.97 -5.91 -5.59
N ARG A 61 9.98 -6.33 -6.87
CA ARG A 61 10.02 -7.73 -7.27
C ARG A 61 11.41 -8.38 -7.11
N ASP A 62 12.44 -7.58 -6.97
CA ASP A 62 13.80 -8.06 -6.75
C ASP A 62 14.15 -8.09 -5.26
N ARG A 63 14.27 -9.30 -4.71
CA ARG A 63 14.57 -9.49 -3.28
C ARG A 63 15.93 -8.93 -2.87
N ALA A 64 16.95 -9.07 -3.72
CA ALA A 64 18.30 -8.55 -3.42
C ALA A 64 18.33 -7.02 -3.47
N ALA A 65 17.56 -6.40 -4.37
CA ALA A 65 17.44 -4.96 -4.45
C ALA A 65 16.83 -4.34 -3.19
N TRP A 66 15.95 -5.06 -2.49
CA TRP A 66 15.44 -4.64 -1.19
C TRP A 66 16.53 -4.48 -0.13
N ASP A 67 17.45 -5.45 -0.02
CA ASP A 67 18.55 -5.39 0.95
C ASP A 67 19.44 -4.18 0.67
N THR A 68 19.81 -3.99 -0.60
CA THR A 68 20.60 -2.84 -1.05
C THR A 68 19.91 -1.51 -0.74
N ALA A 69 18.60 -1.41 -1.02
CA ALA A 69 17.83 -0.19 -0.80
C ALA A 69 17.74 0.19 0.69
N LEU A 70 17.45 -0.78 1.56
CA LEU A 70 17.32 -0.53 3.00
C LEU A 70 18.67 -0.26 3.66
N GLU A 71 19.75 -0.92 3.25
CA GLU A 71 21.09 -0.65 3.75
C GLU A 71 21.56 0.77 3.37
N ALA A 72 21.39 1.15 2.12
CA ALA A 72 21.74 2.48 1.65
C ALA A 72 20.90 3.58 2.34
N PHE A 73 19.58 3.33 2.51
CA PHE A 73 18.71 4.24 3.24
C PHE A 73 19.10 4.35 4.72
N ALA A 74 19.36 3.24 5.41
CA ALA A 74 19.78 3.24 6.80
C ALA A 74 21.06 4.04 6.97
N THR A 75 22.05 3.86 6.07
CA THR A 75 23.30 4.62 6.08
C THR A 75 23.03 6.13 5.99
N ALA A 76 22.17 6.55 5.08
CA ALA A 76 21.78 7.96 4.93
C ALA A 76 21.02 8.51 6.16
N ALA A 77 20.23 7.65 6.83
CA ALA A 77 19.41 8.00 7.99
C ALA A 77 20.17 7.88 9.34
N GLY A 78 21.49 7.69 9.33
CA GLY A 78 22.29 7.57 10.55
C GLY A 78 22.18 6.21 11.24
N GLY A 79 21.93 5.15 10.50
CA GLY A 79 21.93 3.77 10.97
C GLY A 79 20.57 3.24 11.44
N ARG A 80 19.46 3.98 11.23
CA ARG A 80 18.14 3.61 11.77
C ARG A 80 17.04 3.57 10.70
N ILE A 81 16.09 2.67 10.89
CA ILE A 81 14.80 2.62 10.19
C ILE A 81 13.73 2.33 11.22
N ASP A 82 12.79 3.26 11.42
CA ASP A 82 11.69 3.09 12.39
C ASP A 82 10.42 2.55 11.73
N VAL A 83 10.23 2.87 10.45
CA VAL A 83 9.07 2.41 9.67
C VAL A 83 9.50 2.00 8.27
N VAL A 84 9.01 0.84 7.83
CA VAL A 84 9.00 0.47 6.41
C VAL A 84 7.56 0.39 5.95
N ALA A 85 7.22 1.18 4.92
CA ALA A 85 5.90 1.19 4.31
C ALA A 85 5.94 0.45 2.96
N ASN A 86 5.43 -0.77 2.95
CA ASN A 86 5.14 -1.56 1.76
C ASN A 86 3.92 -0.99 1.07
N ASN A 87 4.12 0.00 0.19
CA ASN A 87 3.03 0.70 -0.45
C ASN A 87 2.99 0.49 -1.98
N ALA A 88 4.10 0.17 -2.62
CA ALA A 88 4.13 -0.10 -4.06
C ALA A 88 3.05 -1.11 -4.47
N GLY A 89 2.35 -0.82 -5.55
CA GLY A 89 1.29 -1.68 -6.06
C GLY A 89 0.69 -1.15 -7.36
N ILE A 90 0.12 -2.06 -8.11
CA ILE A 90 -0.57 -1.78 -9.38
C ILE A 90 -2.01 -2.27 -9.33
N PRO A 91 -2.93 -1.64 -10.09
CA PRO A 91 -4.28 -2.16 -10.26
C PRO A 91 -4.26 -3.36 -11.22
N LEU A 92 -5.24 -4.24 -11.08
CA LEU A 92 -5.64 -5.19 -12.11
C LEU A 92 -7.14 -5.45 -11.97
N GLY A 93 -7.87 -5.17 -13.02
CA GLY A 93 -9.31 -5.38 -13.13
C GLY A 93 -9.67 -6.13 -14.41
N GLY A 94 -10.98 -6.24 -14.67
CA GLY A 94 -11.53 -7.02 -15.75
C GLY A 94 -11.99 -8.42 -15.32
N SER A 95 -12.56 -9.17 -16.24
CA SER A 95 -12.88 -10.58 -16.03
C SER A 95 -11.59 -11.39 -15.92
N LEU A 96 -11.56 -12.38 -15.02
CA LEU A 96 -10.38 -13.24 -14.90
C LEU A 96 -10.05 -13.96 -16.21
N SER A 97 -11.07 -14.27 -17.02
CA SER A 97 -10.90 -14.90 -18.34
C SER A 97 -10.27 -13.98 -19.40
N GLU A 98 -10.24 -12.68 -19.14
CA GLU A 98 -9.68 -11.64 -20.04
C GLU A 98 -8.30 -11.17 -19.59
N ASN A 99 -7.92 -11.41 -18.36
CA ASN A 99 -6.59 -11.07 -17.88
C ASN A 99 -5.54 -12.03 -18.48
N SER A 100 -4.46 -11.49 -19.02
CA SER A 100 -3.35 -12.31 -19.50
C SER A 100 -2.55 -12.91 -18.33
N THR A 101 -1.80 -13.97 -18.60
CA THR A 101 -0.91 -14.58 -17.60
C THR A 101 0.11 -13.56 -17.09
N GLU A 102 0.65 -12.74 -17.98
CA GLU A 102 1.63 -11.70 -17.65
C GLU A 102 1.05 -10.61 -16.74
N GLU A 103 -0.22 -10.22 -16.94
CA GLU A 103 -0.92 -9.29 -16.06
C GLU A 103 -1.13 -9.91 -14.67
N ILE A 104 -1.53 -11.17 -14.61
CA ILE A 104 -1.73 -11.92 -13.37
C ILE A 104 -0.41 -12.01 -12.60
N ASP A 105 0.65 -12.49 -13.24
CA ASP A 105 1.97 -12.67 -12.64
C ASP A 105 2.51 -11.34 -12.13
N ARG A 106 2.46 -10.31 -12.97
CA ARG A 106 2.92 -8.95 -12.60
C ARG A 106 2.16 -8.40 -11.38
N CYS A 107 0.84 -8.60 -11.32
CA CYS A 107 0.03 -8.14 -10.19
C CYS A 107 0.41 -8.89 -8.90
N ILE A 108 0.59 -10.19 -8.97
CA ILE A 108 1.00 -11.01 -7.81
C ILE A 108 2.42 -10.65 -7.38
N ASP A 109 3.34 -10.54 -8.32
CA ASP A 109 4.75 -10.25 -8.03
C ASP A 109 4.92 -8.89 -7.34
N ILE A 110 4.22 -7.86 -7.80
CA ILE A 110 4.34 -6.53 -7.20
C ILE A 110 3.52 -6.45 -5.90
N ASN A 111 2.22 -6.80 -5.95
CA ASN A 111 1.29 -6.49 -4.87
C ASN A 111 1.38 -7.44 -3.68
N LEU A 112 1.91 -8.65 -3.87
CA LEU A 112 2.01 -9.66 -2.82
C LEU A 112 3.47 -10.08 -2.55
N LYS A 113 4.19 -10.61 -3.56
CA LYS A 113 5.58 -11.03 -3.35
C LYS A 113 6.47 -9.86 -2.95
N GLY A 114 6.33 -8.69 -3.60
CA GLY A 114 7.06 -7.48 -3.23
C GLY A 114 6.83 -7.06 -1.77
N VAL A 115 5.61 -7.20 -1.25
CA VAL A 115 5.29 -6.92 0.16
C VAL A 115 5.95 -7.94 1.08
N LEU A 116 5.95 -9.23 0.73
CA LEU A 116 6.61 -10.28 1.53
C LEU A 116 8.13 -10.10 1.54
N TYR A 117 8.74 -9.76 0.40
CA TYR A 117 10.17 -9.46 0.31
C TYR A 117 10.53 -8.23 1.17
N GLY A 118 9.70 -7.18 1.10
CA GLY A 118 9.87 -5.99 1.93
C GLY A 118 9.75 -6.28 3.42
N ALA A 119 8.80 -7.12 3.83
CA ALA A 119 8.69 -7.56 5.21
C ALA A 119 9.95 -8.30 5.68
N GLN A 120 10.41 -9.27 4.88
CA GLN A 120 11.61 -10.04 5.20
C GLN A 120 12.87 -9.18 5.29
N ALA A 121 13.04 -8.22 4.37
CA ALA A 121 14.19 -7.32 4.36
C ALA A 121 14.14 -6.27 5.50
N ALA A 122 12.93 -5.86 5.90
CA ALA A 122 12.72 -4.83 6.90
C ALA A 122 12.99 -5.30 8.33
N LEU A 123 12.71 -6.58 8.66
CA LEU A 123 12.75 -7.07 10.03
C LEU A 123 14.06 -6.77 10.76
N PRO A 124 15.27 -7.05 10.21
CA PRO A 124 16.52 -6.80 10.94
C PRO A 124 16.77 -5.32 11.28
N TRP A 125 16.15 -4.39 10.51
CA TRP A 125 16.23 -2.96 10.75
C TRP A 125 15.21 -2.50 11.78
N LEU A 126 13.98 -3.02 11.70
CA LEU A 126 12.90 -2.67 12.63
C LEU A 126 13.16 -3.19 14.04
N GLU A 127 13.81 -4.35 14.19
CA GLU A 127 14.24 -4.86 15.48
C GLU A 127 15.22 -3.90 16.18
N LYS A 128 16.15 -3.29 15.44
CA LYS A 128 17.14 -2.33 16.00
C LYS A 128 16.49 -1.08 16.58
N THR A 129 15.28 -0.73 16.15
CA THR A 129 14.55 0.47 16.57
C THR A 129 13.30 0.13 17.40
N ALA A 130 13.08 -1.14 17.70
CA ALA A 130 12.04 -1.59 18.63
C ALA A 130 12.39 -1.22 20.10
N PRO A 131 11.39 -1.05 21.00
CA PRO A 131 9.97 -1.03 20.68
C PRO A 131 9.54 0.28 19.99
N GLY A 132 8.50 0.17 19.17
CA GLY A 132 7.91 1.35 18.52
C GLY A 132 8.15 1.45 17.02
N SER A 133 8.98 0.58 16.46
CA SER A 133 9.09 0.39 15.02
C SER A 133 7.85 -0.26 14.42
N CYS A 134 7.65 -0.10 13.11
CA CYS A 134 6.45 -0.57 12.45
C CYS A 134 6.70 -0.98 10.99
N LEU A 135 6.19 -2.14 10.61
CA LEU A 135 5.95 -2.49 9.22
C LEU A 135 4.52 -2.06 8.85
N LEU A 136 4.38 -1.15 7.88
CA LEU A 136 3.09 -0.66 7.40
C LEU A 136 2.80 -1.21 6.00
N ASN A 137 1.80 -2.05 5.85
CA ASN A 137 1.42 -2.65 4.58
C ASN A 137 0.20 -1.95 3.96
N THR A 138 0.23 -1.59 2.69
CA THR A 138 -0.93 -1.05 1.96
C THR A 138 -1.74 -2.20 1.36
N ALA A 139 -2.77 -2.63 2.07
CA ALA A 139 -3.81 -3.54 1.58
C ALA A 139 -4.85 -2.76 0.74
N SER A 140 -6.13 -3.07 0.88
CA SER A 140 -7.25 -2.40 0.20
C SER A 140 -8.60 -2.82 0.81
N ALA A 141 -9.66 -2.09 0.54
CA ALA A 141 -11.04 -2.56 0.71
C ALA A 141 -11.31 -3.87 -0.06
N ALA A 142 -10.64 -4.06 -1.21
CA ALA A 142 -10.69 -5.31 -1.97
C ALA A 142 -10.05 -6.51 -1.24
N GLY A 143 -9.28 -6.28 -0.18
CA GLY A 143 -8.78 -7.30 0.74
C GLY A 143 -9.73 -7.60 1.91
N ILE A 144 -10.89 -6.94 1.99
CA ILE A 144 -11.94 -7.18 3.00
C ILE A 144 -13.05 -8.06 2.42
N TYR A 145 -13.42 -7.78 1.17
CA TYR A 145 -14.38 -8.55 0.39
C TYR A 145 -13.95 -8.52 -1.07
N GLY A 146 -13.95 -9.70 -1.73
CA GLY A 146 -13.52 -9.83 -3.12
C GLY A 146 -14.40 -9.01 -4.06
N THR A 147 -13.77 -8.16 -4.84
CA THR A 147 -14.46 -7.26 -5.78
C THR A 147 -14.65 -7.97 -7.11
N SER A 148 -15.89 -8.03 -7.60
CA SER A 148 -16.17 -8.51 -8.95
C SER A 148 -15.42 -7.69 -10.00
N GLY A 149 -14.80 -8.35 -10.96
CA GLY A 149 -13.95 -7.70 -11.95
C GLY A 149 -12.58 -7.24 -11.42
N ALA A 150 -12.13 -7.75 -10.27
CA ALA A 150 -10.80 -7.51 -9.73
C ALA A 150 -10.32 -8.70 -8.88
N SER A 151 -10.52 -9.92 -9.37
CA SER A 151 -10.27 -11.15 -8.59
C SER A 151 -8.81 -11.32 -8.22
N VAL A 152 -7.87 -11.12 -9.16
CA VAL A 152 -6.43 -11.22 -8.90
C VAL A 152 -5.98 -10.13 -7.93
N TYR A 153 -6.37 -8.89 -8.17
CA TYR A 153 -6.07 -7.78 -7.26
C TYR A 153 -6.61 -8.06 -5.85
N SER A 154 -7.86 -8.51 -5.75
CA SER A 154 -8.46 -8.89 -4.45
C SER A 154 -7.65 -9.98 -3.77
N ALA A 155 -7.27 -11.04 -4.49
CA ALA A 155 -6.46 -12.13 -3.92
C ALA A 155 -5.13 -11.61 -3.34
N THR A 156 -4.44 -10.71 -4.05
CA THR A 156 -3.21 -10.10 -3.53
C THR A 156 -3.45 -9.29 -2.25
N LYS A 157 -4.53 -8.50 -2.21
CA LYS A 157 -4.83 -7.64 -1.05
C LYS A 157 -5.39 -8.41 0.16
N PHE A 158 -6.06 -9.54 -0.06
CA PHE A 158 -6.35 -10.51 1.00
C PHE A 158 -5.06 -11.15 1.54
N GLY A 159 -4.14 -11.55 0.63
CA GLY A 159 -2.83 -12.08 1.01
C GLY A 159 -2.03 -11.10 1.87
N VAL A 160 -2.00 -9.83 1.50
CA VAL A 160 -1.34 -8.77 2.30
C VAL A 160 -1.96 -8.63 3.69
N ARG A 161 -3.30 -8.71 3.81
CA ARG A 161 -3.94 -8.68 5.13
C ARG A 161 -3.59 -9.90 5.96
N GLY A 162 -3.70 -11.11 5.39
CA GLY A 162 -3.35 -12.34 6.08
C GLY A 162 -1.89 -12.36 6.53
N ALA A 163 -0.96 -11.91 5.67
CA ALA A 163 0.44 -11.73 6.04
C ALA A 163 0.63 -10.71 7.18
N THR A 164 -0.12 -9.60 7.16
CA THR A 164 -0.07 -8.60 8.24
C THR A 164 -0.50 -9.20 9.58
N GLU A 165 -1.58 -9.99 9.59
CA GLU A 165 -2.11 -10.66 10.80
C GLU A 165 -1.09 -11.66 11.37
N ALA A 166 -0.49 -12.47 10.49
CA ALA A 166 0.51 -13.47 10.90
C ALA A 166 1.79 -12.81 11.44
N LEU A 167 2.33 -11.82 10.71
CA LEU A 167 3.55 -11.13 11.10
C LEU A 167 3.39 -10.27 12.36
N ASP A 168 2.21 -9.70 12.62
CA ASP A 168 1.96 -8.98 13.88
C ASP A 168 2.07 -9.92 15.09
N ALA A 169 1.59 -11.14 14.95
CA ALA A 169 1.73 -12.16 15.99
C ALA A 169 3.18 -12.69 16.11
N GLU A 170 3.85 -12.96 14.96
CA GLU A 170 5.23 -13.48 14.95
C GLU A 170 6.23 -12.46 15.53
N TRP A 171 6.04 -11.17 15.31
CA TRP A 171 6.98 -10.12 15.70
C TRP A 171 6.62 -9.42 17.03
N ALA A 172 5.57 -9.86 17.69
CA ALA A 172 5.11 -9.27 18.96
C ALA A 172 6.20 -9.27 20.04
N GLU A 173 6.88 -10.40 20.24
CA GLU A 173 7.97 -10.51 21.23
C GLU A 173 9.21 -9.70 20.85
N LEU A 174 9.40 -9.39 19.57
CA LEU A 174 10.47 -8.52 19.09
C LEU A 174 10.16 -7.04 19.31
N GLY A 175 8.94 -6.70 19.73
CA GLY A 175 8.48 -5.34 19.92
C GLY A 175 8.25 -4.57 18.62
N VAL A 176 8.18 -5.26 17.48
CA VAL A 176 7.93 -4.70 16.14
C VAL A 176 6.44 -4.81 15.82
N ARG A 177 5.81 -3.67 15.53
CA ARG A 177 4.40 -3.64 15.14
C ARG A 177 4.25 -3.90 13.65
N VAL A 178 3.21 -4.64 13.28
CA VAL A 178 2.84 -4.82 11.86
C VAL A 178 1.41 -4.33 11.67
N ARG A 179 1.20 -3.38 10.77
CA ARG A 179 -0.08 -2.71 10.55
C ARG A 179 -0.46 -2.71 9.08
N SER A 180 -1.74 -2.63 8.77
CA SER A 180 -2.17 -2.39 7.39
C SER A 180 -3.14 -1.24 7.24
N LEU A 181 -3.05 -0.57 6.09
CA LEU A 181 -4.04 0.35 5.57
C LEU A 181 -4.97 -0.42 4.63
N CYS A 182 -6.28 -0.20 4.78
CA CYS A 182 -7.29 -0.75 3.89
C CYS A 182 -8.08 0.40 3.24
N PRO A 183 -7.49 1.12 2.26
CA PRO A 183 -8.17 2.22 1.58
C PRO A 183 -9.25 1.70 0.63
N GLY A 184 -10.30 2.53 0.45
CA GLY A 184 -11.28 2.40 -0.63
C GLY A 184 -10.70 2.93 -1.95
N PHE A 185 -11.51 3.69 -2.70
CA PHE A 185 -11.02 4.40 -3.88
C PHE A 185 -10.40 5.73 -3.47
N ILE A 186 -9.13 5.92 -3.76
CA ILE A 186 -8.35 7.09 -3.34
C ILE A 186 -7.99 7.92 -4.55
N ASP A 187 -8.11 9.24 -4.43
CA ASP A 187 -7.76 10.21 -5.47
C ASP A 187 -6.25 10.20 -5.74
N THR A 188 -5.85 9.37 -6.69
CA THR A 188 -4.45 9.13 -7.06
C THR A 188 -4.35 8.84 -8.55
N PRO A 189 -3.15 8.97 -9.14
CA PRO A 189 -2.91 8.60 -10.55
C PRO A 189 -3.28 7.15 -10.88
N LEU A 190 -3.33 6.26 -9.90
CA LEU A 190 -3.75 4.87 -10.10
C LEU A 190 -5.17 4.77 -10.68
N LEU A 191 -6.07 5.68 -10.32
CA LEU A 191 -7.44 5.71 -10.85
C LEU A 191 -7.52 6.16 -12.31
N GLU A 192 -6.49 6.82 -12.84
CA GLU A 192 -6.43 7.24 -14.26
C GLU A 192 -6.07 6.09 -15.20
N HIS A 193 -5.54 4.99 -14.66
CA HIS A 193 -5.24 3.82 -15.47
C HIS A 193 -6.50 3.04 -15.84
N ALA A 194 -6.45 2.41 -17.01
CA ALA A 194 -7.39 1.35 -17.36
C ALA A 194 -7.20 0.14 -16.44
N PRO A 195 -8.28 -0.61 -16.13
CA PRO A 195 -8.17 -1.75 -15.21
C PRO A 195 -7.33 -2.91 -15.77
N ASN A 196 -7.25 -3.07 -17.10
CA ASN A 196 -6.45 -4.07 -17.81
C ASN A 196 -6.13 -3.56 -19.23
N GLN A 197 -5.33 -4.33 -19.98
CA GLN A 197 -4.91 -3.97 -21.34
C GLN A 197 -6.05 -3.94 -22.37
N GLN A 198 -7.17 -4.62 -22.10
CA GLN A 198 -8.31 -4.69 -23.03
C GLN A 198 -9.31 -3.55 -22.81
N SER A 199 -9.19 -2.78 -21.76
CA SER A 199 -10.07 -1.68 -21.43
C SER A 199 -9.46 -0.33 -21.76
N ASN A 200 -10.28 0.56 -22.34
CA ASN A 200 -9.91 1.94 -22.62
C ASN A 200 -10.51 2.96 -21.61
N GLU A 201 -11.35 2.47 -20.68
CA GLU A 201 -12.02 3.32 -19.68
C GLU A 201 -11.18 3.40 -18.39
N ALA A 202 -10.97 4.59 -17.87
CA ALA A 202 -10.26 4.78 -16.60
C ALA A 202 -11.07 4.21 -15.43
N ILE A 203 -10.36 3.69 -14.42
CA ILE A 203 -10.98 3.21 -13.17
C ILE A 203 -11.80 4.34 -12.53
N ARG A 204 -11.33 5.60 -12.57
CA ARG A 204 -12.02 6.79 -12.04
C ARG A 204 -13.44 6.93 -12.59
N ASP A 205 -13.62 6.76 -13.89
CA ASP A 205 -14.93 6.95 -14.54
C ASP A 205 -15.90 5.87 -14.11
N ARG A 206 -15.45 4.62 -13.97
CA ARG A 206 -16.24 3.52 -13.42
C ARG A 206 -16.66 3.75 -11.97
N VAL A 207 -15.74 4.25 -11.13
CA VAL A 207 -16.02 4.58 -9.73
C VAL A 207 -17.08 5.67 -9.63
N ARG A 208 -16.96 6.72 -10.45
CA ARG A 208 -17.96 7.80 -10.53
C ARG A 208 -19.31 7.31 -11.02
N ALA A 209 -19.34 6.53 -12.10
CA ALA A 209 -20.57 5.95 -12.64
C ALA A 209 -21.29 5.03 -11.65
N ALA A 210 -20.54 4.34 -10.80
CA ALA A 210 -21.08 3.52 -9.70
C ALA A 210 -21.54 4.32 -8.47
N GLY A 211 -21.37 5.65 -8.46
CA GLY A 211 -21.70 6.51 -7.32
C GLY A 211 -20.87 6.22 -6.06
N LEU A 212 -19.66 5.70 -6.24
CA LEU A 212 -18.76 5.38 -5.14
C LEU A 212 -17.91 6.58 -4.75
N GLU A 213 -17.59 6.67 -3.45
CA GLU A 213 -16.75 7.74 -2.92
C GLU A 213 -15.31 7.61 -3.43
N ILE A 214 -14.76 8.73 -3.90
CA ILE A 214 -13.32 8.91 -4.10
C ILE A 214 -12.82 9.73 -2.91
N THR A 215 -11.96 9.12 -2.09
CA THR A 215 -11.44 9.71 -0.86
C THR A 215 -10.15 10.50 -1.16
N PRO A 216 -9.96 11.72 -0.62
CA PRO A 216 -8.72 12.47 -0.74
C PRO A 216 -7.51 11.69 -0.21
N VAL A 217 -6.38 11.79 -0.92
CA VAL A 217 -5.16 11.02 -0.59
C VAL A 217 -4.57 11.42 0.76
N GLU A 218 -4.76 12.66 1.20
CA GLU A 218 -4.31 13.19 2.49
C GLU A 218 -4.93 12.41 3.67
N GLN A 219 -6.17 11.94 3.51
CA GLN A 219 -6.81 11.12 4.54
C GLN A 219 -6.11 9.77 4.70
N VAL A 220 -5.50 9.23 3.64
CA VAL A 220 -4.70 7.99 3.73
C VAL A 220 -3.39 8.26 4.44
N ALA A 221 -2.74 9.39 4.18
CA ALA A 221 -1.51 9.78 4.87
C ALA A 221 -1.74 9.96 6.37
N GLU A 222 -2.81 10.64 6.77
CA GLU A 222 -3.19 10.77 8.19
C GLU A 222 -3.54 9.41 8.82
N ALA A 223 -4.21 8.53 8.08
CA ALA A 223 -4.49 7.17 8.53
C ALA A 223 -3.20 6.34 8.68
N ALA A 224 -2.21 6.54 7.80
CA ALA A 224 -0.90 5.90 7.91
C ALA A 224 -0.17 6.34 9.17
N TRP A 225 -0.17 7.63 9.46
CA TRP A 225 0.39 8.16 10.69
C TRP A 225 -0.28 7.56 11.93
N ALA A 226 -1.61 7.54 11.94
CA ALA A 226 -2.39 6.97 13.04
C ALA A 226 -2.16 5.46 13.20
N ALA A 227 -1.99 4.72 12.10
CA ALA A 227 -1.71 3.29 12.13
C ALA A 227 -0.32 2.99 12.72
N VAL A 228 0.70 3.75 12.30
CA VAL A 228 2.08 3.60 12.81
C VAL A 228 2.18 3.85 14.32
N HIS A 229 1.38 4.78 14.85
CA HIS A 229 1.44 5.15 16.27
C HIS A 229 0.34 4.49 17.13
N GLY A 230 -0.62 3.80 16.50
CA GLY A 230 -1.78 3.22 17.16
C GLY A 230 -1.73 1.70 17.31
N GLU A 231 -2.80 1.16 17.93
CA GLU A 231 -2.91 -0.27 18.25
C GLU A 231 -3.76 -1.06 17.23
N ARG A 232 -4.42 -0.38 16.29
CA ARG A 232 -5.30 -1.05 15.33
C ARG A 232 -4.48 -1.80 14.28
N LEU A 233 -4.69 -3.11 14.17
CA LEU A 233 -4.06 -3.96 13.18
C LEU A 233 -4.39 -3.52 11.74
N HIS A 234 -5.67 -3.26 11.46
CA HIS A 234 -6.16 -2.81 10.15
C HIS A 234 -6.83 -1.45 10.25
N THR A 235 -6.35 -0.47 9.51
CA THR A 235 -6.92 0.88 9.45
C THR A 235 -7.73 1.05 8.17
N LEU A 236 -9.05 1.20 8.31
CA LEU A 236 -9.98 1.39 7.20
C LEU A 236 -10.03 2.86 6.78
N VAL A 237 -9.83 3.16 5.49
CA VAL A 237 -9.87 4.54 4.97
C VAL A 237 -10.98 4.71 3.94
N GLY A 238 -11.82 5.70 4.15
CA GLY A 238 -13.00 6.00 3.33
C GLY A 238 -14.25 5.23 3.76
N GLN A 239 -15.42 5.71 3.33
CA GLN A 239 -16.71 5.11 3.68
C GLN A 239 -16.89 3.74 3.04
N THR A 240 -16.40 3.57 1.80
CA THR A 240 -16.48 2.30 1.08
C THR A 240 -15.83 1.17 1.86
N ALA A 241 -14.61 1.36 2.37
CA ALA A 241 -13.91 0.36 3.17
C ALA A 241 -14.66 0.04 4.47
N ARG A 242 -15.16 1.07 5.18
CA ARG A 242 -15.90 0.91 6.45
C ARG A 242 -17.22 0.17 6.26
N ARG A 243 -18.01 0.55 5.23
CA ARG A 243 -19.29 -0.11 4.90
C ARG A 243 -19.08 -1.56 4.50
N LEU A 244 -18.04 -1.82 3.71
CA LEU A 244 -17.70 -3.16 3.25
C LEU A 244 -17.26 -4.07 4.41
N ALA A 245 -16.42 -3.56 5.32
CA ALA A 245 -16.00 -4.29 6.52
C ALA A 245 -17.18 -4.64 7.43
N PHE A 246 -18.08 -3.68 7.67
CA PHE A 246 -19.29 -3.91 8.44
C PHE A 246 -20.21 -4.95 7.77
N GLY A 247 -20.44 -4.77 6.46
CA GLY A 247 -21.30 -5.67 5.68
C GLY A 247 -20.75 -7.09 5.59
N ALA A 248 -19.45 -7.25 5.33
CA ALA A 248 -18.81 -8.56 5.25
C ALA A 248 -18.88 -9.34 6.56
N ARG A 249 -18.79 -8.64 7.70
CA ARG A 249 -18.85 -9.26 9.03
C ARG A 249 -20.27 -9.60 9.49
N TRP A 250 -21.21 -8.67 9.31
CA TRP A 250 -22.53 -8.78 9.92
C TRP A 250 -23.67 -9.12 8.95
N MET A 251 -23.46 -8.88 7.66
CA MET A 251 -24.49 -9.08 6.63
C MET A 251 -23.89 -9.75 5.36
N PRO A 252 -23.14 -10.87 5.47
CA PRO A 252 -22.40 -11.45 4.32
C PRO A 252 -23.33 -11.82 3.17
N GLY A 253 -24.54 -12.32 3.45
CA GLY A 253 -25.53 -12.65 2.43
C GLY A 253 -26.03 -11.42 1.64
N ARG A 254 -26.13 -10.25 2.29
CA ARG A 254 -26.50 -9.00 1.63
C ARG A 254 -25.36 -8.51 0.73
N VAL A 255 -24.13 -8.50 1.23
CA VAL A 255 -22.95 -8.12 0.45
C VAL A 255 -22.81 -9.00 -0.79
N ARG A 256 -23.00 -10.34 -0.64
CA ARG A 256 -22.97 -11.28 -1.77
C ARG A 256 -24.03 -10.98 -2.81
N ARG A 257 -25.27 -10.66 -2.41
CA ARG A 257 -26.33 -10.29 -3.35
C ARG A 257 -26.02 -9.01 -4.10
N MET A 258 -25.52 -7.99 -3.38
CA MET A 258 -25.10 -6.72 -3.98
C MET A 258 -23.95 -6.93 -4.99
N ALA A 259 -22.91 -7.67 -4.61
CA ALA A 259 -21.79 -7.98 -5.48
C ALA A 259 -22.22 -8.71 -6.77
N ARG A 260 -23.21 -9.60 -6.69
CA ARG A 260 -23.80 -10.26 -7.88
C ARG A 260 -24.63 -9.33 -8.76
N ALA A 261 -25.37 -8.41 -8.15
CA ALA A 261 -26.19 -7.44 -8.88
C ALA A 261 -25.37 -6.39 -9.62
N THR A 262 -24.18 -6.06 -9.08
CA THR A 262 -23.22 -5.11 -9.67
C THR A 262 -22.19 -5.78 -10.57
N ALA A 263 -22.16 -7.11 -10.58
CA ALA A 263 -21.31 -7.91 -11.47
C ALA A 263 -21.85 -7.87 -12.90
N ARG A 264 -21.86 -6.68 -13.54
CA ARG A 264 -21.87 -6.62 -14.99
C ARG A 264 -20.48 -7.03 -15.45
N PRO A 265 -20.37 -7.86 -16.52
CA PRO A 265 -19.09 -8.09 -17.15
C PRO A 265 -18.50 -6.72 -17.49
N LEU A 266 -17.29 -6.44 -16.99
CA LEU A 266 -16.56 -5.22 -17.31
C LEU A 266 -16.08 -5.38 -18.76
N GLY A 267 -16.98 -5.17 -19.74
CA GLY A 267 -16.68 -5.40 -21.17
C GLY A 267 -17.91 -5.51 -22.06
N GLN A 268 -19.14 -5.33 -21.54
CA GLN A 268 -20.36 -5.19 -22.36
C GLN A 268 -21.03 -3.86 -22.12
#